data_453cf443e56d267521db4869677454d1
#
_entry.id   453cf443e56d267521db4869677454d1
#
_cell.length_a   1.000
_cell.length_b   1.000
_cell.length_c   1.000
_cell.angle_alpha   90.00
_cell.angle_beta   90.00
_cell.angle_gamma   90.00
#
_symmetry.space_group_name_H-M   'P 1'
#
loop_
_entity.id
_entity.type
_entity.pdbx_description
1 polymer ?
#
loop_
_entity_poly.entity_id
_entity_poly.type
_entity_poly.pdbx_seq_one_letter_code
_entity_poly.pdbx_strand_id
1 'polypeptide(L)'
;MEAITVKELLAAVHGELLQGDETAKILGVNTDSRTVKAGEVFVPLVGERFDGHDYIEKAISAGAEGCLCARVPETLLPGKFYIKVPDTLLALKDLAAWYRAQFSIPFVQVTGSVGKTTTKEMIASVLGVKFHTLKTAANYNNEIGTPQTLLGLSRAHQAAVIETGMDRAGQILSLIHISEPTRPEPIS
;
A
#
# COMPACT_ATOMS: atom_id res chain seq x y z
N MET A 1 -2.12 6.23 -7.35
CA MET A 1 -0.67 5.95 -7.45
C MET A 1 -0.18 6.13 -8.88
N GLU A 2 1.13 6.28 -9.09
CA GLU A 2 1.72 6.15 -10.43
C GLU A 2 1.58 4.71 -10.92
N ALA A 3 1.47 4.53 -12.24
CA ALA A 3 1.35 3.20 -12.81
C ALA A 3 2.66 2.41 -12.60
N ILE A 4 2.52 1.16 -12.17
CA ILE A 4 3.62 0.18 -12.08
C ILE A 4 3.27 -1.04 -12.93
N THR A 5 4.27 -1.86 -13.25
CA THR A 5 4.08 -3.12 -13.95
C THR A 5 3.87 -4.28 -12.98
N VAL A 6 3.28 -5.39 -13.45
CA VAL A 6 3.18 -6.64 -12.68
C VAL A 6 4.57 -7.14 -12.29
N LYS A 7 5.60 -6.95 -13.14
CA LYS A 7 7.00 -7.29 -12.83
C LYS A 7 7.53 -6.49 -11.63
N GLU A 8 7.25 -5.19 -11.58
CA GLU A 8 7.64 -4.34 -10.45
C GLU A 8 6.90 -4.72 -9.17
N LEU A 9 5.59 -5.00 -9.27
CA LEU A 9 4.81 -5.52 -8.15
C LEU A 9 5.40 -6.84 -7.64
N LEU A 10 5.67 -7.80 -8.53
CA LEU A 10 6.26 -9.10 -8.20
C LEU A 10 7.57 -8.97 -7.43
N ALA A 11 8.45 -8.09 -7.91
CA ALA A 11 9.72 -7.80 -7.24
C ALA A 11 9.51 -7.15 -5.86
N ALA A 12 8.56 -6.23 -5.75
CA ALA A 12 8.27 -5.52 -4.51
C ALA A 12 7.71 -6.42 -3.40
N VAL A 13 6.87 -7.41 -3.76
CA VAL A 13 6.22 -8.30 -2.78
C VAL A 13 6.94 -9.65 -2.61
N HIS A 14 8.03 -9.88 -3.34
CA HIS A 14 8.79 -11.14 -3.33
C HIS A 14 7.90 -12.37 -3.56
N GLY A 15 6.90 -12.23 -4.43
CA GLY A 15 5.90 -13.25 -4.71
C GLY A 15 6.28 -14.18 -5.87
N GLU A 16 5.38 -15.11 -6.17
CA GLU A 16 5.47 -16.04 -7.31
C GLU A 16 4.32 -15.72 -8.29
N LEU A 17 4.63 -15.45 -9.56
CA LEU A 17 3.62 -15.26 -10.59
C LEU A 17 3.05 -16.61 -11.00
N LEU A 18 1.78 -16.84 -10.69
CA LEU A 18 1.06 -18.07 -11.07
C LEU A 18 0.49 -17.97 -12.49
N GLN A 19 0.01 -16.80 -12.88
CA GLN A 19 -0.57 -16.52 -14.19
C GLN A 19 -0.50 -15.02 -14.48
N GLY A 20 -0.41 -14.64 -15.74
CA GLY A 20 -0.56 -13.28 -16.22
C GLY A 20 0.65 -12.75 -16.98
N ASP A 21 0.53 -11.52 -17.44
CA ASP A 21 1.57 -10.80 -18.17
C ASP A 21 2.33 -9.87 -17.24
N GLU A 22 3.64 -10.09 -17.10
CA GLU A 22 4.52 -9.25 -16.28
C GLU A 22 4.57 -7.78 -16.74
N THR A 23 4.23 -7.50 -17.99
CA THR A 23 4.25 -6.15 -18.57
C THR A 23 2.95 -5.39 -18.36
N ALA A 24 1.89 -6.06 -17.89
CA ALA A 24 0.60 -5.43 -17.63
C ALA A 24 0.75 -4.31 -16.58
N LYS A 25 0.00 -3.22 -16.77
CA LYS A 25 0.06 -2.05 -15.90
C LYS A 25 -0.98 -2.11 -14.78
N ILE A 26 -0.55 -1.71 -13.60
CA ILE A 26 -1.35 -1.59 -12.40
C ILE A 26 -1.47 -0.10 -12.06
N LEU A 27 -2.68 0.40 -11.90
CA LEU A 27 -2.98 1.81 -11.66
C LEU A 27 -3.34 2.10 -10.20
N GLY A 28 -3.56 1.05 -9.40
CA GLY A 28 -3.95 1.18 -8.01
C GLY A 28 -3.98 -0.15 -7.27
N VAL A 29 -4.14 -0.05 -5.96
CA VAL A 29 -4.27 -1.18 -5.04
C VAL A 29 -5.56 -1.04 -4.26
N ASN A 30 -6.34 -2.09 -4.16
CA ASN A 30 -7.60 -2.10 -3.42
C ASN A 30 -7.69 -3.34 -2.52
N THR A 31 -8.15 -3.15 -1.29
CA THR A 31 -8.38 -4.23 -0.31
C THR A 31 -9.85 -4.53 -0.09
N ASP A 32 -10.75 -3.77 -0.73
CA ASP A 32 -12.20 -3.95 -0.65
C ASP A 32 -12.77 -4.35 -2.02
N SER A 33 -13.23 -5.60 -2.15
CA SER A 33 -13.80 -6.15 -3.39
C SER A 33 -15.03 -5.39 -3.93
N ARG A 34 -15.67 -4.57 -3.08
CA ARG A 34 -16.87 -3.78 -3.45
C ARG A 34 -16.53 -2.47 -4.16
N THR A 35 -15.32 -1.97 -3.99
CA THR A 35 -14.88 -0.66 -4.49
C THR A 35 -13.75 -0.75 -5.51
N VAL A 36 -13.32 -1.96 -5.83
CA VAL A 36 -12.28 -2.23 -6.84
C VAL A 36 -12.67 -1.65 -8.19
N LYS A 37 -11.69 -1.08 -8.88
CA LYS A 37 -11.82 -0.45 -10.20
C LYS A 37 -10.93 -1.14 -11.23
N ALA A 38 -11.22 -0.89 -12.51
CA ALA A 38 -10.37 -1.35 -13.61
C ALA A 38 -8.93 -0.80 -13.46
N GLY A 39 -7.95 -1.66 -13.71
CA GLY A 39 -6.53 -1.35 -13.54
C GLY A 39 -6.00 -1.49 -12.12
N GLU A 40 -6.84 -1.77 -11.12
CA GLU A 40 -6.39 -2.01 -9.75
C GLU A 40 -6.06 -3.49 -9.50
N VAL A 41 -5.08 -3.75 -8.63
CA VAL A 41 -4.82 -5.06 -8.06
C VAL A 41 -5.63 -5.22 -6.77
N PHE A 42 -6.29 -6.36 -6.62
CA PHE A 42 -6.97 -6.70 -5.38
C PHE A 42 -6.03 -7.40 -4.41
N VAL A 43 -6.00 -6.93 -3.17
CA VAL A 43 -5.21 -7.53 -2.07
C VAL A 43 -6.18 -8.01 -1.01
N PRO A 44 -6.53 -9.30 -1.00
CA PRO A 44 -7.41 -9.88 0.02
C PRO A 44 -6.72 -9.87 1.38
N LEU A 45 -7.37 -9.31 2.37
CA LEU A 45 -6.88 -9.31 3.75
C LEU A 45 -7.68 -10.29 4.60
N VAL A 46 -7.00 -10.93 5.54
CA VAL A 46 -7.63 -11.84 6.51
C VAL A 46 -7.93 -11.04 7.79
N GLY A 47 -9.19 -10.99 8.17
CA GLY A 47 -9.65 -10.39 9.42
C GLY A 47 -10.08 -11.47 10.43
N GLU A 48 -10.46 -11.03 11.63
CA GLU A 48 -10.90 -11.96 12.70
C GLU A 48 -12.14 -12.79 12.34
N ARG A 49 -13.02 -12.26 11.49
CA ARG A 49 -14.35 -12.84 11.17
C ARG A 49 -14.58 -13.06 9.68
N PHE A 50 -13.61 -12.75 8.83
CA PHE A 50 -13.74 -12.91 7.38
C PHE A 50 -12.37 -13.18 6.76
N ASP A 51 -12.37 -13.88 5.62
CA ASP A 51 -11.21 -14.06 4.77
C ASP A 51 -11.47 -13.37 3.43
N GLY A 52 -10.65 -12.37 3.12
CA GLY A 52 -10.73 -11.62 1.87
C GLY A 52 -10.52 -12.47 0.62
N HIS A 53 -9.88 -13.65 0.75
CA HIS A 53 -9.67 -14.58 -0.36
C HIS A 53 -10.99 -15.13 -0.91
N ASP A 54 -12.05 -15.21 -0.12
CA ASP A 54 -13.39 -15.63 -0.57
C ASP A 54 -14.02 -14.64 -1.57
N TYR A 55 -13.45 -13.45 -1.70
CA TYR A 55 -13.94 -12.38 -2.56
C TYR A 55 -13.08 -12.12 -3.80
N ILE A 56 -12.06 -12.95 -4.07
CA ILE A 56 -11.18 -12.78 -5.24
C ILE A 56 -11.98 -12.78 -6.55
N GLU A 57 -12.83 -13.78 -6.77
CA GLU A 57 -13.65 -13.87 -7.99
C GLU A 57 -14.55 -12.65 -8.17
N LYS A 58 -15.13 -12.16 -7.06
CA LYS A 58 -15.96 -10.97 -7.05
C LYS A 58 -15.16 -9.72 -7.44
N ALA A 59 -13.96 -9.56 -6.88
CA ALA A 59 -13.08 -8.44 -7.20
C ALA A 59 -12.62 -8.46 -8.67
N ILE A 60 -12.25 -9.63 -9.18
CA ILE A 60 -11.88 -9.80 -10.60
C ILE A 60 -13.07 -9.48 -11.52
N SER A 61 -14.26 -9.97 -11.17
CA SER A 61 -15.50 -9.69 -11.92
C SER A 61 -15.91 -8.22 -11.87
N ALA A 62 -15.58 -7.51 -10.78
CA ALA A 62 -15.80 -6.08 -10.62
C ALA A 62 -14.79 -5.22 -11.41
N GLY A 63 -13.73 -5.84 -11.98
CA GLY A 63 -12.78 -5.17 -12.85
C GLY A 63 -11.34 -5.16 -12.38
N ALA A 64 -10.99 -5.84 -11.26
CA ALA A 64 -9.60 -5.97 -10.86
C ALA A 64 -8.75 -6.56 -12.01
N GLU A 65 -7.55 -6.04 -12.19
CA GLU A 65 -6.60 -6.52 -13.20
C GLU A 65 -5.95 -7.85 -12.81
N GLY A 66 -5.87 -8.09 -11.51
CA GLY A 66 -5.37 -9.31 -10.90
C GLY A 66 -5.44 -9.24 -9.39
N CYS A 67 -4.82 -10.21 -8.71
CA CYS A 67 -4.76 -10.20 -7.26
C CYS A 67 -3.44 -10.74 -6.72
N LEU A 68 -3.10 -10.30 -5.49
CA LEU A 68 -2.21 -11.05 -4.61
C LEU A 68 -3.04 -12.11 -3.88
N CYS A 69 -2.48 -13.28 -3.59
CA CYS A 69 -3.18 -14.31 -2.83
C CYS A 69 -2.21 -15.16 -1.98
N ALA A 70 -2.55 -15.38 -0.72
CA ALA A 70 -1.87 -16.37 0.10
C ALA A 70 -2.51 -17.76 -0.10
N ARG A 71 -3.82 -17.79 -0.32
CA ARG A 71 -4.58 -18.97 -0.74
C ARG A 71 -4.93 -18.84 -2.22
N VAL A 72 -4.38 -19.74 -3.03
CA VAL A 72 -4.61 -19.75 -4.48
C VAL A 72 -6.07 -20.12 -4.76
N PRO A 73 -6.79 -19.33 -5.60
CA PRO A 73 -8.15 -19.69 -6.02
C PRO A 73 -8.16 -21.00 -6.81
N GLU A 74 -9.27 -21.73 -6.75
CA GLU A 74 -9.46 -22.97 -7.53
C GLU A 74 -9.43 -22.71 -9.04
N THR A 75 -9.92 -21.55 -9.45
CA THR A 75 -9.96 -21.15 -10.87
C THR A 75 -9.23 -19.83 -11.06
N LEU A 76 -8.28 -19.81 -11.99
CA LEU A 76 -7.60 -18.60 -12.45
C LEU A 76 -8.26 -18.12 -13.76
N LEU A 77 -8.84 -16.93 -13.76
CA LEU A 77 -9.53 -16.37 -14.92
C LEU A 77 -8.53 -15.93 -16.00
N PRO A 78 -8.76 -16.30 -17.28
CA PRO A 78 -7.87 -15.90 -18.37
C PRO A 78 -7.74 -14.36 -18.49
N GLY A 79 -6.55 -13.89 -18.87
CA GLY A 79 -6.27 -12.46 -19.05
C GLY A 79 -6.10 -11.67 -17.77
N LYS A 80 -6.13 -12.33 -16.60
CA LYS A 80 -5.86 -11.73 -15.29
C LYS A 80 -4.57 -12.27 -14.72
N PHE A 81 -3.90 -11.49 -13.86
CA PHE A 81 -2.70 -11.96 -13.19
C PHE A 81 -3.00 -12.39 -11.75
N TYR A 82 -2.26 -13.39 -11.29
CA TYR A 82 -2.32 -13.89 -9.92
C TYR A 82 -0.91 -14.06 -9.39
N ILE A 83 -0.61 -13.40 -8.27
CA ILE A 83 0.67 -13.49 -7.60
C ILE A 83 0.46 -14.14 -6.23
N LYS A 84 1.13 -15.27 -6.02
CA LYS A 84 1.16 -15.94 -4.73
C LYS A 84 2.16 -15.29 -3.81
N VAL A 85 1.74 -15.02 -2.59
CA VAL A 85 2.57 -14.47 -1.50
C VAL A 85 2.31 -15.26 -0.22
N PRO A 86 3.27 -15.31 0.72
CA PRO A 86 3.05 -16.00 2.01
C PRO A 86 1.98 -15.33 2.88
N ASP A 87 1.92 -13.99 2.85
CA ASP A 87 1.00 -13.15 3.64
C ASP A 87 0.65 -11.90 2.85
N THR A 88 -0.64 -11.65 2.64
CA THR A 88 -1.11 -10.54 1.83
C THR A 88 -1.02 -9.19 2.53
N LEU A 89 -1.08 -9.16 3.88
CA LEU A 89 -0.86 -7.94 4.65
C LEU A 89 0.61 -7.53 4.62
N LEU A 90 1.52 -8.50 4.77
CA LEU A 90 2.95 -8.25 4.63
C LEU A 90 3.27 -7.77 3.21
N ALA A 91 2.75 -8.43 2.19
CA ALA A 91 2.93 -8.03 0.79
C ALA A 91 2.42 -6.60 0.51
N LEU A 92 1.30 -6.19 1.13
CA LEU A 92 0.81 -4.81 1.04
C LEU A 92 1.79 -3.80 1.65
N LYS A 93 2.40 -4.14 2.79
CA LYS A 93 3.42 -3.32 3.46
C LYS A 93 4.69 -3.22 2.64
N ASP A 94 5.18 -4.34 2.11
CA ASP A 94 6.39 -4.41 1.28
C ASP A 94 6.22 -3.60 -0.01
N LEU A 95 5.05 -3.73 -0.66
CA LEU A 95 4.71 -2.91 -1.81
C LEU A 95 4.70 -1.41 -1.46
N ALA A 96 4.12 -1.03 -0.33
CA ALA A 96 4.08 0.37 0.09
C ALA A 96 5.47 0.92 0.40
N ALA A 97 6.34 0.13 1.04
CA ALA A 97 7.74 0.48 1.31
C ALA A 97 8.52 0.68 0.00
N TRP A 98 8.42 -0.30 -0.91
CA TRP A 98 9.03 -0.22 -2.22
C TRP A 98 8.54 1.00 -3.02
N TYR A 99 7.23 1.23 -3.06
CA TYR A 99 6.62 2.35 -3.77
C TYR A 99 7.04 3.70 -3.18
N ARG A 100 7.04 3.82 -1.85
CA ARG A 100 7.49 5.02 -1.14
C ARG A 100 8.95 5.34 -1.48
N ALA A 101 9.82 4.34 -1.61
CA ALA A 101 11.24 4.53 -1.92
C ALA A 101 11.49 5.15 -3.31
N GLN A 102 10.48 5.16 -4.20
CA GLN A 102 10.57 5.83 -5.51
C GLN A 102 10.47 7.37 -5.41
N PHE A 103 10.18 7.92 -4.23
CA PHE A 103 9.95 9.35 -4.03
C PHE A 103 11.00 9.97 -3.11
N SER A 104 11.74 10.94 -3.65
CA SER A 104 12.78 11.73 -2.92
C SER A 104 12.20 13.03 -2.37
N ILE A 105 11.04 13.00 -1.73
CA ILE A 105 10.39 14.15 -1.10
C ILE A 105 10.52 14.08 0.42
N PRO A 106 10.42 15.21 1.15
CA PRO A 106 10.37 15.21 2.62
C PRO A 106 9.16 14.43 3.15
N PHE A 107 9.41 13.54 4.11
CA PHE A 107 8.38 12.83 4.87
C PHE A 107 8.45 13.25 6.33
N VAL A 108 7.32 13.62 6.89
CA VAL A 108 7.16 13.85 8.33
C VAL A 108 6.25 12.76 8.87
N GLN A 109 6.76 11.96 9.80
CA GLN A 109 5.97 10.96 10.49
C GLN A 109 5.54 11.47 11.86
N VAL A 110 4.25 11.31 12.17
CA VAL A 110 3.67 11.69 13.45
C VAL A 110 3.15 10.46 14.17
N THR A 111 3.67 10.21 15.35
CA THR A 111 3.17 9.17 16.26
C THR A 111 3.04 9.70 17.68
N GLY A 112 2.42 8.96 18.57
CA GLY A 112 2.22 9.33 19.98
C GLY A 112 0.92 8.77 20.53
N SER A 113 0.72 8.82 21.83
CA SER A 113 -0.52 8.36 22.49
C SER A 113 -1.66 9.35 22.33
N VAL A 114 -1.39 10.66 22.30
CA VAL A 114 -2.40 11.74 22.18
C VAL A 114 -1.94 12.79 21.18
N GLY A 115 -2.87 13.51 20.56
CA GLY A 115 -2.59 14.68 19.74
C GLY A 115 -2.04 14.41 18.33
N LYS A 116 -1.87 13.15 17.92
CA LYS A 116 -1.35 12.79 16.61
C LYS A 116 -2.06 13.49 15.45
N THR A 117 -3.37 13.37 15.39
CA THR A 117 -4.18 13.94 14.31
C THR A 117 -4.11 15.45 14.28
N THR A 118 -4.17 16.11 15.43
CA THR A 118 -4.00 17.57 15.52
C THR A 118 -2.62 18.00 15.02
N THR A 119 -1.57 17.35 15.49
CA THR A 119 -0.19 17.64 15.07
C THR A 119 0.00 17.42 13.57
N LYS A 120 -0.51 16.31 13.03
CA LYS A 120 -0.50 16.01 11.59
C LYS A 120 -1.19 17.13 10.78
N GLU A 121 -2.38 17.54 11.21
CA GLU A 121 -3.14 18.58 10.50
C GLU A 121 -2.41 19.93 10.54
N MET A 122 -1.82 20.31 11.68
CA MET A 122 -1.03 21.54 11.80
C MET A 122 0.18 21.52 10.87
N ILE A 123 0.97 20.43 10.88
CA ILE A 123 2.15 20.29 10.02
C ILE A 123 1.73 20.32 8.55
N ALA A 124 0.69 19.55 8.18
CA ALA A 124 0.18 19.53 6.81
C ALA A 124 -0.33 20.89 6.33
N SER A 125 -0.97 21.66 7.22
CA SER A 125 -1.44 23.01 6.91
C SER A 125 -0.27 23.96 6.64
N VAL A 126 0.79 23.92 7.45
CA VAL A 126 1.98 24.75 7.25
C VAL A 126 2.69 24.37 5.95
N LEU A 127 2.92 23.08 5.71
CA LEU A 127 3.56 22.61 4.49
C LEU A 127 2.71 22.91 3.26
N GLY A 128 1.39 22.78 3.38
CA GLY A 128 0.42 23.04 2.31
C GLY A 128 0.39 24.49 1.80
N VAL A 129 0.95 25.46 2.54
CA VAL A 129 1.12 26.84 2.05
C VAL A 129 2.05 26.89 0.84
N LYS A 130 3.05 26.02 0.78
CA LYS A 130 4.08 26.04 -0.26
C LYS A 130 4.15 24.77 -1.10
N PHE A 131 3.80 23.62 -0.53
CA PHE A 131 4.01 22.32 -1.14
C PHE A 131 2.67 21.60 -1.36
N HIS A 132 2.54 20.91 -2.49
CA HIS A 132 1.48 19.93 -2.66
C HIS A 132 1.76 18.74 -1.73
N THR A 133 1.04 18.67 -0.61
CA THR A 133 1.36 17.79 0.50
C THR A 133 0.37 16.63 0.59
N LEU A 134 0.87 15.38 0.53
CA LEU A 134 0.10 14.21 0.92
C LEU A 134 -0.01 14.17 2.44
N LYS A 135 -1.18 13.83 2.96
CA LYS A 135 -1.35 13.54 4.40
C LYS A 135 -2.23 12.32 4.62
N THR A 136 -2.01 11.63 5.73
CA THR A 136 -2.91 10.57 6.17
C THR A 136 -4.32 11.09 6.33
N ALA A 137 -5.27 10.50 5.59
CA ALA A 137 -6.68 10.85 5.66
C ALA A 137 -7.35 10.19 6.88
N ALA A 138 -8.26 10.93 7.55
CA ALA A 138 -9.03 10.42 8.68
C ALA A 138 -8.16 9.60 9.67
N ASN A 139 -8.55 8.36 9.95
CA ASN A 139 -7.89 7.42 10.84
C ASN A 139 -7.13 6.29 10.11
N TYR A 140 -6.65 6.53 8.88
CA TYR A 140 -5.87 5.57 8.08
C TYR A 140 -4.42 5.45 8.59
N ASN A 141 -4.25 5.26 9.89
CA ASN A 141 -2.97 5.28 10.60
C ASN A 141 -2.52 3.91 11.13
N ASN A 142 -3.22 2.84 10.74
CA ASN A 142 -2.96 1.46 11.13
C ASN A 142 -2.18 0.68 10.05
N GLU A 143 -2.00 -0.64 10.28
CA GLU A 143 -1.26 -1.56 9.39
C GLU A 143 -1.80 -1.68 7.97
N ILE A 144 -3.05 -1.27 7.71
CA ILE A 144 -3.68 -1.25 6.39
C ILE A 144 -3.72 0.17 5.83
N GLY A 145 -4.12 1.13 6.64
CA GLY A 145 -4.31 2.52 6.21
C GLY A 145 -3.00 3.25 5.89
N THR A 146 -1.93 2.99 6.65
CA THR A 146 -0.61 3.60 6.36
C THR A 146 -0.07 3.16 5.00
N PRO A 147 -0.01 1.85 4.65
CA PRO A 147 0.33 1.42 3.30
C PRO A 147 -0.55 2.05 2.21
N GLN A 148 -1.86 2.09 2.40
CA GLN A 148 -2.78 2.71 1.42
C GLN A 148 -2.51 4.21 1.24
N THR A 149 -2.17 4.92 2.33
CA THR A 149 -1.78 6.33 2.25
C THR A 149 -0.51 6.50 1.43
N LEU A 150 0.52 5.68 1.65
CA LEU A 150 1.78 5.74 0.92
C LEU A 150 1.60 5.39 -0.57
N LEU A 151 0.76 4.42 -0.89
CA LEU A 151 0.39 4.07 -2.26
C LEU A 151 -0.39 5.18 -2.97
N GLY A 152 -0.95 6.14 -2.23
CA GLY A 152 -1.56 7.36 -2.76
C GLY A 152 -0.56 8.42 -3.25
N LEU A 153 0.75 8.23 -3.06
CA LEU A 153 1.77 9.15 -3.58
C LEU A 153 1.70 9.26 -5.10
N SER A 154 2.01 10.45 -5.59
CA SER A 154 2.17 10.74 -7.01
C SER A 154 3.31 11.74 -7.21
N ARG A 155 3.79 11.88 -8.42
CA ARG A 155 4.86 12.84 -8.77
C ARG A 155 4.45 14.31 -8.56
N ALA A 156 3.16 14.58 -8.37
CA ALA A 156 2.67 15.91 -8.02
C ALA A 156 2.96 16.27 -6.55
N HIS A 157 3.12 15.28 -5.66
CA HIS A 157 3.39 15.54 -4.25
C HIS A 157 4.84 15.99 -4.03
N GLN A 158 5.00 17.01 -3.20
CA GLN A 158 6.27 17.63 -2.86
C GLN A 158 6.66 17.44 -1.39
N ALA A 159 5.71 17.00 -0.56
CA ALA A 159 5.92 16.63 0.83
C ALA A 159 4.86 15.59 1.25
N ALA A 160 5.11 14.86 2.34
CA ALA A 160 4.13 13.95 2.92
C ALA A 160 4.13 14.02 4.45
N VAL A 161 2.95 13.96 5.06
CA VAL A 161 2.75 13.90 6.52
C VAL A 161 1.97 12.63 6.84
N ILE A 162 2.66 11.67 7.44
CA ILE A 162 2.12 10.33 7.71
C ILE A 162 1.85 10.19 9.21
N GLU A 163 0.59 9.95 9.56
CA GLU A 163 0.21 9.58 10.91
C GLU A 163 0.31 8.06 11.06
N THR A 164 0.98 7.60 12.12
CA THR A 164 1.06 6.18 12.48
C THR A 164 0.52 5.97 13.89
N GLY A 165 -0.45 5.07 14.00
CA GLY A 165 -1.01 4.60 15.26
C GLY A 165 -0.59 3.17 15.56
N MET A 166 -0.76 2.74 16.80
CA MET A 166 -0.61 1.35 17.20
C MET A 166 -1.77 0.90 18.08
N ASP A 167 -2.22 -0.32 17.80
CA ASP A 167 -3.16 -1.03 18.65
C ASP A 167 -2.47 -2.19 19.41
N ARG A 168 -1.26 -2.57 18.98
CA ARG A 168 -0.46 -3.67 19.54
C ARG A 168 1.02 -3.31 19.60
N ALA A 169 1.74 -3.90 20.55
CA ALA A 169 3.19 -3.75 20.65
C ALA A 169 3.90 -4.22 19.35
N GLY A 170 4.89 -3.47 18.89
CA GLY A 170 5.67 -3.77 17.68
C GLY A 170 5.11 -3.21 16.37
N GLN A 171 3.84 -2.84 16.27
CA GLN A 171 3.25 -2.28 15.05
C GLN A 171 3.93 -0.98 14.59
N ILE A 172 4.31 -0.12 15.52
CA ILE A 172 5.00 1.14 15.18
C ILE A 172 6.31 0.87 14.45
N LEU A 173 7.11 -0.09 14.89
CA LEU A 173 8.38 -0.42 14.23
C LEU A 173 8.15 -0.84 12.77
N SER A 174 7.16 -1.70 12.53
CA SER A 174 6.75 -2.09 11.17
C SER A 174 6.31 -0.89 10.33
N LEU A 175 5.51 0.02 10.89
CA LEU A 175 5.02 1.21 10.20
C LEU A 175 6.11 2.27 9.98
N ILE A 176 7.09 2.38 10.89
CA ILE A 176 8.26 3.23 10.72
C ILE A 176 9.08 2.74 9.52
N HIS A 177 9.38 1.45 9.45
CA HIS A 177 10.18 0.89 8.36
C HIS A 177 9.59 1.14 6.97
N ILE A 178 8.27 1.09 6.81
CA ILE A 178 7.64 1.37 5.52
C ILE A 178 7.56 2.86 5.19
N SER A 179 7.66 3.76 6.17
CA SER A 179 7.59 5.20 5.99
C SER A 179 8.94 5.92 6.08
N GLU A 180 9.96 5.28 6.66
CA GLU A 180 11.32 5.85 6.70
C GLU A 180 11.96 5.90 5.30
N PRO A 181 12.73 6.97 5.00
CA PRO A 181 13.61 6.94 3.85
C PRO A 181 14.67 5.84 4.08
N THR A 182 14.90 5.00 3.08
CA THR A 182 16.13 4.23 3.02
C THR A 182 17.29 5.21 3.18
N ARG A 183 18.03 5.12 4.30
CA ARG A 183 19.25 5.91 4.44
C ARG A 183 20.18 5.50 3.31
N PRO A 184 20.75 6.45 2.56
CA PRO A 184 21.93 6.12 1.78
C PRO A 184 22.96 5.53 2.75
N GLU A 185 23.56 4.40 2.39
CA GLU A 185 24.72 3.87 3.12
C GLU A 185 25.72 5.02 3.31
N PRO A 186 26.32 5.19 4.50
CA PRO A 186 27.36 6.19 4.67
C PRO A 186 28.44 5.89 3.62
N ILE A 187 28.73 6.85 2.80
CA ILE A 187 29.89 6.79 1.89
C ILE A 187 31.13 6.73 2.81
N SER A 188 31.71 5.52 2.89
CA SER A 188 32.98 5.26 3.58
C SER A 188 34.13 5.93 2.83
#